data_aae1ea0b24d129517c043bd8b454c58a
#
_entry.id   aae1ea0b24d129517c043bd8b454c58a
#
_cell.length_a   1.000
_cell.length_b   1.000
_cell.length_c   1.000
_cell.angle_alpha   90.00
_cell.angle_beta   90.00
_cell.angle_gamma   90.00
#
_symmetry.space_group_name_H-M   'P 1'
#
loop_
_entity.id
_entity.type
_entity.pdbx_description
1 polymer ?
#
loop_
_entity_poly.entity_id
_entity_poly.type
_entity_poly.pdbx_seq_one_letter_code
_entity_poly.pdbx_strand_id
1 'polypeptide(L)'
;MLKRLRSAHPMLYCLGAEVLFLGMLFVASMVSLLGILFVLRDLEMADDYLLTTLQEAAGILTACFLLARTGKIGLLRRRGSGFFNGLLVGLYPIALISYNAYNTLLFGRPEGDMLPAWRIVWFLLGMTSVGVAEEFLFRGVIAQTLLEHFGTSRGGVWKACLLSGLYFGAAHLTNLTGSAPLGVLMQCVFAASLGTLLAAVYFRTGNIWVTVFIHAAMDLTSMLVGGLYGTQSVADSISTYDITMLASVAVYLIPTAFLLRKKKIGEVELYFGRDVPSENA
;
A
#
# COMPACT_ATOMS: atom_id res chain seq x y z
N MET A 1 16.10 -17.36 12.68
CA MET A 1 15.60 -17.95 11.43
C MET A 1 15.23 -16.86 10.41
N LEU A 2 14.27 -15.95 10.64
CA LEU A 2 13.84 -14.94 9.66
C LEU A 2 14.94 -14.02 9.16
N LYS A 3 15.84 -13.51 10.04
CA LYS A 3 17.00 -12.70 9.60
C LYS A 3 17.89 -13.46 8.60
N ARG A 4 18.18 -14.73 8.87
CA ARG A 4 19.00 -15.57 7.99
C ARG A 4 18.30 -15.84 6.65
N LEU A 5 16.98 -16.12 6.66
CA LEU A 5 16.21 -16.29 5.42
C LEU A 5 16.22 -15.01 4.58
N ARG A 6 16.00 -13.85 5.22
CA ARG A 6 16.02 -12.53 4.58
C ARG A 6 17.34 -12.21 3.89
N SER A 7 18.49 -12.54 4.52
CA SER A 7 19.81 -12.29 3.94
C SER A 7 20.21 -13.32 2.89
N ALA A 8 19.92 -14.61 3.10
CA ALA A 8 20.33 -15.68 2.20
C ALA A 8 19.41 -15.84 0.97
N HIS A 9 18.11 -15.64 1.15
CA HIS A 9 17.09 -15.85 0.11
C HIS A 9 16.04 -14.72 0.13
N PRO A 10 16.44 -13.47 -0.25
CA PRO A 10 15.59 -12.29 -0.10
C PRO A 10 14.26 -12.38 -0.87
N MET A 11 14.26 -12.95 -2.09
CA MET A 11 13.02 -13.12 -2.87
C MET A 11 12.05 -14.09 -2.19
N LEU A 12 12.56 -15.22 -1.69
CA LEU A 12 11.74 -16.21 -0.96
C LEU A 12 11.22 -15.61 0.35
N TYR A 13 12.03 -14.79 1.02
CA TYR A 13 11.59 -14.08 2.21
C TYR A 13 10.46 -13.08 1.90
N CYS A 14 10.57 -12.31 0.83
CA CYS A 14 9.53 -11.36 0.40
C CYS A 14 8.22 -12.09 0.08
N LEU A 15 8.28 -13.17 -0.70
CA LEU A 15 7.13 -14.00 -1.02
C LEU A 15 6.49 -14.59 0.25
N GLY A 16 7.30 -15.15 1.14
CA GLY A 16 6.81 -15.71 2.40
C GLY A 16 6.20 -14.65 3.33
N ALA A 17 6.74 -13.43 3.33
CA ALA A 17 6.19 -12.31 4.10
C ALA A 17 4.81 -11.89 3.56
N GLU A 18 4.67 -11.80 2.23
CA GLU A 18 3.41 -11.47 1.57
C GLU A 18 2.36 -12.56 1.81
N VAL A 19 2.70 -13.84 1.61
CA VAL A 19 1.77 -14.96 1.87
C VAL A 19 1.34 -15.00 3.33
N LEU A 20 2.26 -14.77 4.28
CA LEU A 20 1.92 -14.69 5.70
C LEU A 20 0.96 -13.53 5.98
N PHE A 21 1.23 -12.36 5.40
CA PHE A 21 0.40 -11.16 5.56
C PHE A 21 -1.02 -11.42 5.04
N LEU A 22 -1.16 -11.88 3.78
CA LEU A 22 -2.46 -12.18 3.18
C LEU A 22 -3.21 -13.28 3.95
N GLY A 23 -2.50 -14.30 4.42
CA GLY A 23 -3.08 -15.35 5.26
C GLY A 23 -3.60 -14.80 6.59
N MET A 24 -2.89 -13.85 7.22
CA MET A 24 -3.34 -13.22 8.46
C MET A 24 -4.53 -12.28 8.24
N LEU A 25 -4.58 -11.56 7.11
CA LEU A 25 -5.75 -10.78 6.72
C LEU A 25 -6.99 -11.71 6.57
N PHE A 26 -6.83 -12.82 5.86
CA PHE A 26 -7.92 -13.79 5.67
C PHE A 26 -8.41 -14.37 7.00
N VAL A 27 -7.50 -14.79 7.87
CA VAL A 27 -7.86 -15.33 9.20
C VAL A 27 -8.57 -14.27 10.04
N ALA A 28 -8.07 -13.03 10.06
CA ALA A 28 -8.70 -11.94 10.79
C ALA A 28 -10.10 -11.62 10.28
N SER A 29 -10.30 -11.62 8.95
CA SER A 29 -11.61 -11.45 8.32
C SER A 29 -12.59 -12.52 8.77
N MET A 30 -12.17 -13.81 8.72
CA MET A 30 -13.01 -14.93 9.16
C MET A 30 -13.35 -14.86 10.65
N VAL A 31 -12.37 -14.56 11.50
CA VAL A 31 -12.59 -14.45 12.96
C VAL A 31 -13.54 -13.29 13.27
N SER A 32 -13.38 -12.15 12.62
CA SER A 32 -14.24 -10.98 12.80
C SER A 32 -15.68 -11.26 12.37
N LEU A 33 -15.86 -11.88 11.21
CA LEU A 33 -17.18 -12.26 10.70
C LEU A 33 -17.87 -13.28 11.63
N LEU A 34 -17.15 -14.33 12.06
CA LEU A 34 -17.69 -15.30 13.01
C LEU A 34 -18.01 -14.67 14.37
N GLY A 35 -17.19 -13.73 14.83
CA GLY A 35 -17.46 -12.97 16.07
C GLY A 35 -18.77 -12.18 15.98
N ILE A 36 -19.02 -11.48 14.86
CA ILE A 36 -20.27 -10.74 14.62
C ILE A 36 -21.45 -11.72 14.57
N LEU A 37 -21.37 -12.80 13.80
CA LEU A 37 -22.44 -13.75 13.60
C LEU A 37 -22.84 -14.48 14.87
N PHE A 38 -21.86 -14.99 15.65
CA PHE A 38 -22.14 -15.91 16.75
C PHE A 38 -22.15 -15.24 18.13
N VAL A 39 -21.41 -14.15 18.30
CA VAL A 39 -21.31 -13.44 19.58
C VAL A 39 -22.26 -12.27 19.66
N LEU A 40 -22.19 -11.36 18.69
CA LEU A 40 -23.05 -10.16 18.68
C LEU A 40 -24.45 -10.48 18.18
N ARG A 41 -24.61 -11.43 17.26
CA ARG A 41 -25.88 -11.83 16.65
C ARG A 41 -26.62 -10.67 15.97
N ASP A 42 -25.88 -9.66 15.56
CA ASP A 42 -26.39 -8.45 14.94
C ASP A 42 -25.66 -8.25 13.60
N LEU A 43 -26.35 -8.62 12.50
CA LEU A 43 -25.79 -8.51 11.15
C LEU A 43 -25.69 -7.06 10.66
N GLU A 44 -26.43 -6.12 11.28
CA GLU A 44 -26.31 -4.70 10.94
C GLU A 44 -24.93 -4.13 11.36
N MET A 45 -24.30 -4.79 12.33
CA MET A 45 -22.92 -4.47 12.74
C MET A 45 -21.85 -4.98 11.78
N ALA A 46 -22.21 -5.81 10.78
CA ALA A 46 -21.27 -6.32 9.77
C ALA A 46 -20.98 -5.27 8.69
N ASP A 47 -20.57 -4.08 9.10
CA ASP A 47 -20.14 -3.02 8.18
C ASP A 47 -18.79 -3.40 7.53
N ASP A 48 -18.71 -3.31 6.19
CA ASP A 48 -17.54 -3.71 5.42
C ASP A 48 -16.27 -2.96 5.84
N TYR A 49 -16.38 -1.68 6.20
CA TYR A 49 -15.21 -0.89 6.63
C TYR A 49 -14.80 -1.18 8.06
N LEU A 50 -15.72 -1.58 8.94
CA LEU A 50 -15.38 -2.13 10.25
C LEU A 50 -14.59 -3.43 10.08
N LEU A 51 -15.09 -4.36 9.25
CA LEU A 51 -14.40 -5.61 8.96
C LEU A 51 -13.01 -5.35 8.35
N THR A 52 -12.91 -4.45 7.40
CA THR A 52 -11.63 -4.01 6.82
C THR A 52 -10.71 -3.46 7.91
N THR A 53 -11.19 -2.60 8.80
CA THR A 53 -10.35 -2.04 9.89
C THR A 53 -9.77 -3.14 10.79
N LEU A 54 -10.60 -4.13 11.18
CA LEU A 54 -10.17 -5.26 12.01
C LEU A 54 -9.17 -6.16 11.28
N GLN A 55 -9.42 -6.43 10.02
CA GLN A 55 -8.54 -7.19 9.14
C GLN A 55 -7.17 -6.51 9.01
N GLU A 56 -7.15 -5.22 8.69
CA GLU A 56 -5.90 -4.47 8.50
C GLU A 56 -5.14 -4.24 9.80
N ALA A 57 -5.81 -4.21 10.95
CA ALA A 57 -5.12 -4.23 12.24
C ALA A 57 -4.25 -5.49 12.40
N ALA A 58 -4.73 -6.66 11.97
CA ALA A 58 -3.91 -7.88 11.94
C ALA A 58 -2.77 -7.78 10.91
N GLY A 59 -2.99 -7.13 9.77
CA GLY A 59 -1.95 -6.83 8.79
C GLY A 59 -0.85 -5.95 9.37
N ILE A 60 -1.21 -4.85 10.03
CA ILE A 60 -0.27 -3.96 10.73
C ILE A 60 0.56 -4.73 11.76
N LEU A 61 -0.09 -5.54 12.60
CA LEU A 61 0.60 -6.36 13.60
C LEU A 61 1.56 -7.36 12.95
N THR A 62 1.16 -7.98 11.85
CA THR A 62 2.00 -8.93 11.08
C THR A 62 3.23 -8.22 10.50
N ALA A 63 3.06 -7.07 9.86
CA ALA A 63 4.18 -6.30 9.32
C ALA A 63 5.12 -5.80 10.44
N CYS A 64 4.58 -5.29 11.55
CA CYS A 64 5.35 -4.92 12.73
C CYS A 64 6.13 -6.11 13.32
N PHE A 65 5.52 -7.29 13.40
CA PHE A 65 6.19 -8.52 13.83
C PHE A 65 7.37 -8.87 12.91
N LEU A 66 7.18 -8.84 11.59
CA LEU A 66 8.24 -9.10 10.62
C LEU A 66 9.39 -8.10 10.74
N LEU A 67 9.08 -6.81 10.87
CA LEU A 67 10.06 -5.74 11.09
C LEU A 67 10.83 -5.93 12.40
N ALA A 68 10.14 -6.26 13.49
CA ALA A 68 10.77 -6.50 14.78
C ALA A 68 11.67 -7.73 14.75
N ARG A 69 11.20 -8.85 14.19
CA ARG A 69 11.98 -10.10 14.10
C ARG A 69 13.21 -10.00 13.20
N THR A 70 13.20 -9.08 12.24
CA THR A 70 14.36 -8.79 11.37
C THR A 70 15.25 -7.65 11.90
N GLY A 71 14.83 -6.97 12.98
CA GLY A 71 15.58 -5.86 13.58
C GLY A 71 15.38 -4.54 12.82
N LYS A 72 14.33 -4.42 12.01
CA LYS A 72 14.04 -3.26 11.16
C LYS A 72 12.88 -2.39 11.68
N ILE A 73 12.33 -2.67 12.84
CA ILE A 73 11.22 -1.89 13.42
C ILE A 73 11.53 -0.39 13.56
N GLY A 74 12.82 -0.04 13.67
CA GLY A 74 13.29 1.35 13.69
C GLY A 74 12.95 2.15 12.44
N LEU A 75 12.68 1.50 11.30
CA LEU A 75 12.24 2.16 10.06
C LEU A 75 10.96 2.98 10.27
N LEU A 76 10.06 2.51 11.13
CA LEU A 76 8.79 3.19 11.44
C LEU A 76 9.00 4.52 12.20
N ARG A 77 10.17 4.73 12.80
CA ARG A 77 10.55 5.96 13.51
C ARG A 77 11.52 6.84 12.70
N ARG A 78 11.94 6.39 11.52
CA ARG A 78 12.87 7.13 10.67
C ARG A 78 12.17 8.37 10.12
N ARG A 79 12.75 9.54 10.35
CA ARG A 79 12.20 10.82 9.88
C ARG A 79 12.64 11.17 8.45
N GLY A 80 13.77 10.61 7.98
CA GLY A 80 14.31 10.87 6.65
C GLY A 80 14.40 12.37 6.33
N SER A 81 13.78 12.78 5.22
CA SER A 81 13.66 14.20 4.82
C SER A 81 12.70 15.02 5.69
N GLY A 82 12.02 14.39 6.65
CA GLY A 82 10.86 14.96 7.35
C GLY A 82 9.56 14.72 6.57
N PHE A 83 8.42 14.84 7.27
CA PHE A 83 7.12 14.53 6.67
C PHE A 83 6.73 15.55 5.58
N PHE A 84 6.71 16.83 5.89
CA PHE A 84 6.29 17.88 4.95
C PHE A 84 7.22 18.01 3.74
N ASN A 85 8.54 17.92 3.95
CA ASN A 85 9.49 17.90 2.83
C ASN A 85 9.32 16.62 1.98
N GLY A 86 8.97 15.52 2.60
CA GLY A 86 8.65 14.28 1.90
C GLY A 86 7.40 14.41 1.02
N LEU A 87 6.37 15.13 1.46
CA LEU A 87 5.19 15.43 0.63
C LEU A 87 5.54 16.21 -0.64
N LEU A 88 6.56 17.07 -0.60
CA LEU A 88 7.04 17.76 -1.83
C LEU A 88 7.66 16.76 -2.83
N VAL A 89 8.31 15.69 -2.36
CA VAL A 89 8.78 14.61 -3.23
C VAL A 89 7.59 13.83 -3.83
N GLY A 90 6.53 13.64 -3.03
CA GLY A 90 5.27 13.00 -3.43
C GLY A 90 4.25 13.95 -4.06
N LEU A 91 4.62 15.16 -4.48
CA LEU A 91 3.69 16.17 -4.98
C LEU A 91 2.86 15.68 -6.18
N TYR A 92 3.46 14.86 -7.06
CA TYR A 92 2.75 14.33 -8.22
C TYR A 92 1.57 13.43 -7.83
N PRO A 93 1.72 12.35 -7.06
CA PRO A 93 0.57 11.56 -6.61
C PRO A 93 -0.41 12.39 -5.77
N ILE A 94 0.04 13.34 -4.97
CA ILE A 94 -0.84 14.24 -4.22
C ILE A 94 -1.70 15.09 -5.17
N ALA A 95 -1.15 15.60 -6.27
CA ALA A 95 -1.91 16.33 -7.27
C ALA A 95 -2.99 15.46 -7.94
N LEU A 96 -2.67 14.20 -8.25
CA LEU A 96 -3.66 13.23 -8.79
C LEU A 96 -4.78 12.96 -7.78
N ILE A 97 -4.44 12.74 -6.51
CA ILE A 97 -5.41 12.53 -5.42
C ILE A 97 -6.32 13.76 -5.28
N SER A 98 -5.73 14.96 -5.28
CA SER A 98 -6.49 16.21 -5.17
C SER A 98 -7.42 16.42 -6.37
N TYR A 99 -6.97 16.10 -7.57
CA TYR A 99 -7.77 16.15 -8.78
C TYR A 99 -8.93 15.14 -8.73
N ASN A 100 -8.67 13.91 -8.30
CA ASN A 100 -9.71 12.88 -8.14
C ASN A 100 -10.75 13.30 -7.10
N ALA A 101 -10.31 13.77 -5.91
CA ALA A 101 -11.20 14.26 -4.87
C ALA A 101 -12.06 15.43 -5.36
N TYR A 102 -11.46 16.40 -6.07
CA TYR A 102 -12.18 17.54 -6.63
C TYR A 102 -13.28 17.10 -7.61
N ASN A 103 -12.96 16.22 -8.57
CA ASN A 103 -13.95 15.73 -9.53
C ASN A 103 -15.06 14.93 -8.83
N THR A 104 -14.70 14.07 -7.89
CA THR A 104 -15.69 13.24 -7.15
C THR A 104 -16.64 14.12 -6.34
N LEU A 105 -16.15 15.13 -5.65
CA LEU A 105 -17.00 16.02 -4.84
C LEU A 105 -17.90 16.92 -5.67
N LEU A 106 -17.45 17.34 -6.86
CA LEU A 106 -18.25 18.25 -7.71
C LEU A 106 -19.21 17.52 -8.66
N PHE A 107 -18.79 16.38 -9.20
CA PHE A 107 -19.50 15.71 -10.28
C PHE A 107 -19.92 14.28 -9.96
N GLY A 108 -19.35 13.66 -8.92
CA GLY A 108 -19.59 12.27 -8.54
C GLY A 108 -20.60 12.11 -7.40
N ARG A 109 -21.15 13.21 -6.85
CA ARG A 109 -22.07 13.12 -5.73
C ARG A 109 -23.40 12.50 -6.17
N PRO A 110 -23.81 11.35 -5.60
CA PRO A 110 -25.09 10.72 -5.91
C PRO A 110 -26.25 11.50 -5.27
N GLU A 111 -27.46 11.25 -5.75
CA GLU A 111 -28.69 11.67 -5.06
C GLU A 111 -28.87 10.83 -3.79
N GLY A 112 -29.29 11.47 -2.71
CA GLY A 112 -29.58 10.82 -1.44
C GLY A 112 -28.77 11.36 -0.25
N ASP A 113 -29.08 10.83 0.92
CA ASP A 113 -28.44 11.23 2.18
C ASP A 113 -27.12 10.49 2.40
N MET A 114 -26.22 11.15 3.11
CA MET A 114 -24.97 10.52 3.56
C MET A 114 -25.25 9.41 4.58
N LEU A 115 -24.38 8.42 4.60
CA LEU A 115 -24.39 7.36 5.60
C LEU A 115 -24.30 7.94 7.04
N PRO A 116 -24.81 7.22 8.04
CA PRO A 116 -24.66 7.60 9.45
C PRO A 116 -23.19 7.85 9.82
N ALA A 117 -22.93 8.82 10.69
CA ALA A 117 -21.58 9.25 11.04
C ALA A 117 -20.66 8.09 11.48
N TRP A 118 -21.19 7.08 12.19
CA TRP A 118 -20.41 5.94 12.65
C TRP A 118 -19.89 5.08 11.49
N ARG A 119 -20.62 4.91 10.38
CA ARG A 119 -20.16 4.23 9.16
C ARG A 119 -19.07 5.02 8.46
N ILE A 120 -19.24 6.35 8.37
CA ILE A 120 -18.22 7.23 7.81
C ILE A 120 -16.92 7.15 8.63
N VAL A 121 -17.01 7.06 9.96
CA VAL A 121 -15.82 6.87 10.81
C VAL A 121 -15.13 5.55 10.49
N TRP A 122 -15.87 4.45 10.33
CA TRP A 122 -15.25 3.17 9.93
C TRP A 122 -14.66 3.22 8.51
N PHE A 123 -15.29 3.92 7.57
CA PHE A 123 -14.71 4.17 6.25
C PHE A 123 -13.33 4.86 6.36
N LEU A 124 -13.25 5.95 7.12
CA LEU A 124 -12.00 6.69 7.30
C LEU A 124 -10.93 5.83 7.99
N LEU A 125 -11.30 5.09 9.01
CA LEU A 125 -10.39 4.18 9.72
C LEU A 125 -9.97 3.01 8.84
N GLY A 126 -10.89 2.39 8.11
CA GLY A 126 -10.63 1.27 7.22
C GLY A 126 -9.61 1.64 6.15
N MET A 127 -9.88 2.69 5.37
CA MET A 127 -8.96 3.13 4.30
C MET A 127 -7.61 3.60 4.83
N THR A 128 -7.59 4.25 5.99
CA THR A 128 -6.31 4.63 6.63
C THR A 128 -5.53 3.40 7.08
N SER A 129 -6.19 2.40 7.66
CA SER A 129 -5.52 1.17 8.11
C SER A 129 -5.00 0.31 6.95
N VAL A 130 -5.69 0.27 5.80
CA VAL A 130 -5.17 -0.33 4.55
C VAL A 130 -3.84 0.32 4.19
N GLY A 131 -3.81 1.66 4.05
CA GLY A 131 -2.59 2.38 3.71
C GLY A 131 -1.45 2.12 4.71
N VAL A 132 -1.73 2.02 6.02
CA VAL A 132 -0.71 1.70 7.03
C VAL A 132 -0.20 0.27 6.88
N ALA A 133 -1.10 -0.72 6.80
CA ALA A 133 -0.74 -2.13 6.76
C ALA A 133 0.09 -2.47 5.51
N GLU A 134 -0.39 -2.01 4.37
CA GLU A 134 0.25 -2.27 3.09
C GLU A 134 1.59 -1.54 2.95
N GLU A 135 1.70 -0.28 3.38
CA GLU A 135 3.00 0.40 3.33
C GLU A 135 4.02 -0.22 4.29
N PHE A 136 3.59 -0.68 5.47
CA PHE A 136 4.49 -1.37 6.39
C PHE A 136 5.01 -2.68 5.80
N LEU A 137 4.17 -3.44 5.10
CA LEU A 137 4.62 -4.64 4.40
C LEU A 137 5.45 -4.31 3.17
N PHE A 138 4.87 -3.56 2.21
CA PHE A 138 5.49 -3.41 0.88
C PHE A 138 6.68 -2.48 0.89
N ARG A 139 6.70 -1.41 1.70
CA ARG A 139 7.86 -0.49 1.80
C ARG A 139 8.77 -0.85 2.95
N GLY A 140 8.19 -1.13 4.13
CA GLY A 140 8.98 -1.46 5.31
C GLY A 140 9.66 -2.83 5.23
N VAL A 141 8.96 -3.88 4.78
CA VAL A 141 9.50 -5.25 4.72
C VAL A 141 10.06 -5.56 3.34
N ILE A 142 9.26 -5.51 2.27
CA ILE A 142 9.61 -6.00 0.94
C ILE A 142 10.60 -5.06 0.24
N ALA A 143 10.24 -3.80 -0.01
CA ALA A 143 11.11 -2.86 -0.73
C ALA A 143 12.45 -2.67 -0.01
N GLN A 144 12.44 -2.57 1.33
CA GLN A 144 13.66 -2.48 2.13
C GLN A 144 14.55 -3.72 1.96
N THR A 145 13.97 -4.93 1.95
CA THR A 145 14.73 -6.17 1.74
C THR A 145 15.34 -6.21 0.35
N LEU A 146 14.59 -5.80 -0.68
CA LEU A 146 15.05 -5.76 -2.05
C LEU A 146 16.15 -4.71 -2.25
N LEU A 147 16.02 -3.53 -1.62
CA LEU A 147 17.07 -2.50 -1.69
C LEU A 147 18.36 -2.97 -1.05
N GLU A 148 18.30 -3.63 0.10
CA GLU A 148 19.51 -4.19 0.75
C GLU A 148 20.17 -5.29 -0.09
N HIS A 149 19.39 -6.01 -0.90
CA HIS A 149 19.92 -7.04 -1.80
C HIS A 149 20.53 -6.44 -3.09
N PHE A 150 19.88 -5.46 -3.71
CA PHE A 150 20.33 -4.90 -5.00
C PHE A 150 21.25 -3.69 -4.86
N GLY A 151 21.37 -3.13 -3.67
CA GLY A 151 22.20 -1.95 -3.40
C GLY A 151 21.56 -0.63 -3.80
N THR A 152 22.24 0.46 -3.40
CA THR A 152 21.79 1.85 -3.61
C THR A 152 22.22 2.44 -4.95
N SER A 153 22.90 1.68 -5.82
CA SER A 153 23.14 2.10 -7.20
C SER A 153 21.80 2.39 -7.92
N ARG A 154 21.82 3.25 -8.93
CA ARG A 154 20.61 3.58 -9.69
C ARG A 154 19.88 2.33 -10.21
N GLY A 155 20.65 1.37 -10.74
CA GLY A 155 20.08 0.09 -11.21
C GLY A 155 19.50 -0.76 -10.10
N GLY A 156 20.17 -0.81 -8.94
CA GLY A 156 19.70 -1.51 -7.74
C GLY A 156 18.39 -0.93 -7.22
N VAL A 157 18.32 0.39 -7.09
CA VAL A 157 17.10 1.11 -6.66
C VAL A 157 15.92 0.85 -7.61
N TRP A 158 16.16 0.89 -8.93
CA TRP A 158 15.12 0.57 -9.91
C TRP A 158 14.61 -0.86 -9.78
N LYS A 159 15.51 -1.84 -9.64
CA LYS A 159 15.12 -3.25 -9.41
C LYS A 159 14.28 -3.41 -8.16
N ALA A 160 14.68 -2.77 -7.06
CA ALA A 160 13.96 -2.81 -5.80
C ALA A 160 12.55 -2.18 -5.93
N CYS A 161 12.42 -1.03 -6.60
CA CYS A 161 11.13 -0.39 -6.84
C CYS A 161 10.20 -1.25 -7.69
N LEU A 162 10.68 -1.72 -8.84
CA LEU A 162 9.89 -2.52 -9.79
C LEU A 162 9.41 -3.84 -9.16
N LEU A 163 10.31 -4.57 -8.49
CA LEU A 163 9.94 -5.82 -7.84
C LEU A 163 9.00 -5.60 -6.66
N SER A 164 9.22 -4.57 -5.84
CA SER A 164 8.26 -4.22 -4.78
C SER A 164 6.89 -3.86 -5.35
N GLY A 165 6.85 -3.15 -6.47
CA GLY A 165 5.61 -2.87 -7.20
C GLY A 165 4.94 -4.14 -7.72
N LEU A 166 5.70 -5.09 -8.27
CA LEU A 166 5.15 -6.38 -8.75
C LEU A 166 4.57 -7.22 -7.60
N TYR A 167 5.23 -7.30 -6.44
CA TYR A 167 4.66 -7.93 -5.25
C TYR A 167 3.34 -7.24 -4.86
N PHE A 168 3.33 -5.92 -4.81
CA PHE A 168 2.13 -5.15 -4.49
C PHE A 168 0.99 -5.41 -5.47
N GLY A 169 1.27 -5.45 -6.77
CA GLY A 169 0.28 -5.82 -7.78
C GLY A 169 -0.22 -7.25 -7.62
N ALA A 170 0.67 -8.22 -7.35
CA ALA A 170 0.32 -9.62 -7.19
C ALA A 170 -0.60 -9.88 -5.98
N ALA A 171 -0.44 -9.14 -4.88
CA ALA A 171 -1.31 -9.23 -3.72
C ALA A 171 -2.79 -9.03 -4.07
N HIS A 172 -3.09 -8.20 -5.07
CA HIS A 172 -4.46 -7.90 -5.51
C HIS A 172 -5.14 -9.05 -6.27
N LEU A 173 -4.39 -10.11 -6.64
CA LEU A 173 -4.99 -11.34 -7.19
C LEU A 173 -6.00 -11.99 -6.23
N THR A 174 -5.90 -11.73 -4.93
CA THR A 174 -6.89 -12.17 -3.94
C THR A 174 -8.30 -11.67 -4.22
N ASN A 175 -8.44 -10.55 -4.93
CA ASN A 175 -9.74 -9.96 -5.31
C ASN A 175 -10.49 -10.78 -6.39
N LEU A 176 -9.86 -11.80 -6.98
CA LEU A 176 -10.53 -12.75 -7.89
C LEU A 176 -11.68 -13.50 -7.21
N THR A 177 -11.71 -13.55 -5.89
CA THR A 177 -12.79 -14.19 -5.13
C THR A 177 -14.11 -13.40 -5.15
N GLY A 178 -14.08 -12.10 -5.47
CA GLY A 178 -15.26 -11.24 -5.38
C GLY A 178 -15.45 -10.24 -6.54
N SER A 179 -14.50 -10.15 -7.47
CA SER A 179 -14.52 -9.16 -8.56
C SER A 179 -14.30 -9.79 -9.93
N ALA A 180 -14.69 -9.09 -10.99
CA ALA A 180 -14.53 -9.55 -12.37
C ALA A 180 -13.04 -9.79 -12.72
N PRO A 181 -12.67 -10.92 -13.36
CA PRO A 181 -11.27 -11.28 -13.58
C PRO A 181 -10.47 -10.24 -14.38
N LEU A 182 -11.07 -9.62 -15.40
CA LEU A 182 -10.42 -8.55 -16.15
C LEU A 182 -10.16 -7.33 -15.26
N GLY A 183 -11.12 -6.95 -14.43
CA GLY A 183 -10.98 -5.84 -13.49
C GLY A 183 -9.83 -6.07 -12.52
N VAL A 184 -9.74 -7.28 -11.96
CA VAL A 184 -8.64 -7.67 -11.06
C VAL A 184 -7.29 -7.64 -11.76
N LEU A 185 -7.19 -8.15 -13.00
CA LEU A 185 -5.95 -8.09 -13.77
C LEU A 185 -5.51 -6.63 -14.01
N MET A 186 -6.45 -5.77 -14.35
CA MET A 186 -6.18 -4.34 -14.53
C MET A 186 -5.81 -3.65 -13.22
N GLN A 187 -6.43 -4.04 -12.12
CA GLN A 187 -6.04 -3.58 -10.78
C GLN A 187 -4.60 -4.00 -10.43
N CYS A 188 -4.21 -5.24 -10.74
CA CYS A 188 -2.82 -5.69 -10.53
C CYS A 188 -1.81 -4.82 -11.30
N VAL A 189 -2.10 -4.47 -12.55
CA VAL A 189 -1.24 -3.58 -13.37
C VAL A 189 -1.18 -2.17 -12.77
N PHE A 190 -2.32 -1.62 -12.39
CA PHE A 190 -2.41 -0.32 -11.72
C PHE A 190 -1.61 -0.32 -10.42
N ALA A 191 -1.87 -1.29 -9.54
CA ALA A 191 -1.22 -1.41 -8.25
C ALA A 191 0.30 -1.62 -8.39
N ALA A 192 0.75 -2.46 -9.33
CA ALA A 192 2.18 -2.65 -9.57
C ALA A 192 2.87 -1.33 -9.98
N SER A 193 2.22 -0.56 -10.84
CA SER A 193 2.75 0.72 -11.33
C SER A 193 2.78 1.78 -10.21
N LEU A 194 1.70 1.90 -9.45
CA LEU A 194 1.60 2.78 -8.28
C LEU A 194 2.60 2.35 -7.20
N GLY A 195 2.69 1.04 -6.92
CA GLY A 195 3.62 0.47 -5.96
C GLY A 195 5.08 0.80 -6.27
N THR A 196 5.44 0.81 -7.56
CA THR A 196 6.76 1.23 -8.02
C THR A 196 7.02 2.71 -7.73
N LEU A 197 6.04 3.60 -7.96
CA LEU A 197 6.14 5.02 -7.64
C LEU A 197 6.27 5.25 -6.12
N LEU A 198 5.43 4.61 -5.31
CA LEU A 198 5.48 4.75 -3.86
C LEU A 198 6.81 4.25 -3.27
N ALA A 199 7.37 3.16 -3.81
CA ALA A 199 8.71 2.70 -3.42
C ALA A 199 9.79 3.75 -3.76
N ALA A 200 9.69 4.41 -4.91
CA ALA A 200 10.62 5.49 -5.27
C ALA A 200 10.46 6.71 -4.35
N VAL A 201 9.24 7.08 -3.98
CA VAL A 201 8.98 8.15 -2.99
C VAL A 201 9.58 7.75 -1.63
N TYR A 202 9.35 6.53 -1.17
CA TYR A 202 9.91 6.02 0.08
C TYR A 202 11.44 6.09 0.11
N PHE A 203 12.09 5.59 -0.93
CA PHE A 203 13.56 5.61 -0.99
C PHE A 203 14.14 7.03 -1.08
N ARG A 204 13.45 7.95 -1.75
CA ARG A 204 13.85 9.35 -1.85
C ARG A 204 13.61 10.15 -0.56
N THR A 205 12.68 9.76 0.26
CA THR A 205 12.31 10.47 1.49
C THR A 205 12.89 9.86 2.74
N GLY A 206 13.16 8.55 2.75
CA GLY A 206 13.53 7.81 3.94
C GLY A 206 12.47 7.82 5.04
N ASN A 207 11.21 8.14 4.70
CA ASN A 207 10.12 8.30 5.65
C ASN A 207 8.88 7.55 5.16
N ILE A 208 8.57 6.43 5.82
CA ILE A 208 7.44 5.57 5.45
C ILE A 208 6.08 6.27 5.62
N TRP A 209 5.97 7.22 6.56
CA TRP A 209 4.71 7.92 6.82
C TRP A 209 4.27 8.83 5.67
N VAL A 210 5.22 9.25 4.82
CA VAL A 210 4.91 9.99 3.58
C VAL A 210 4.13 9.09 2.63
N THR A 211 4.56 7.84 2.44
CA THR A 211 3.87 6.90 1.54
C THR A 211 2.59 6.38 2.16
N VAL A 212 2.54 6.15 3.47
CA VAL A 212 1.30 5.84 4.20
C VAL A 212 0.24 6.93 3.96
N PHE A 213 0.61 8.20 4.11
CA PHE A 213 -0.32 9.31 3.87
C PHE A 213 -0.82 9.37 2.43
N ILE A 214 0.09 9.23 1.46
CA ILE A 214 -0.25 9.28 0.03
C ILE A 214 -1.17 8.11 -0.33
N HIS A 215 -0.86 6.91 0.15
CA HIS A 215 -1.64 5.70 -0.13
C HIS A 215 -3.04 5.79 0.50
N ALA A 216 -3.12 6.04 1.80
CA ALA A 216 -4.41 6.20 2.49
C ALA A 216 -5.28 7.30 1.86
N ALA A 217 -4.69 8.42 1.46
CA ALA A 217 -5.42 9.49 0.79
C ALA A 217 -5.92 9.06 -0.60
N MET A 218 -5.17 8.22 -1.32
CA MET A 218 -5.61 7.67 -2.60
C MET A 218 -6.81 6.74 -2.42
N ASP A 219 -6.77 5.83 -1.46
CA ASP A 219 -7.87 4.92 -1.17
C ASP A 219 -9.12 5.67 -0.72
N LEU A 220 -8.95 6.63 0.21
CA LEU A 220 -10.04 7.48 0.67
C LEU A 220 -10.73 8.22 -0.48
N THR A 221 -9.96 8.76 -1.42
CA THR A 221 -10.55 9.52 -2.54
C THR A 221 -11.12 8.62 -3.62
N SER A 222 -10.55 7.44 -3.83
CA SER A 222 -11.07 6.45 -4.80
C SER A 222 -12.39 5.84 -4.35
N MET A 223 -12.57 5.64 -3.05
CA MET A 223 -13.78 5.07 -2.45
C MET A 223 -14.71 6.11 -1.84
N LEU A 224 -14.50 7.41 -2.10
CA LEU A 224 -15.17 8.50 -1.41
C LEU A 224 -16.71 8.43 -1.53
N VAL A 225 -17.23 8.14 -2.72
CA VAL A 225 -18.68 8.03 -2.93
C VAL A 225 -19.26 6.80 -2.22
N GLY A 226 -18.61 5.64 -2.40
CA GLY A 226 -19.02 4.42 -1.70
C GLY A 226 -18.99 4.57 -0.18
N GLY A 227 -17.92 5.19 0.35
CA GLY A 227 -17.73 5.39 1.78
C GLY A 227 -18.66 6.41 2.42
N LEU A 228 -19.11 7.42 1.67
CA LEU A 228 -20.01 8.46 2.18
C LEU A 228 -21.50 8.13 1.97
N TYR A 229 -21.84 7.42 0.88
CA TYR A 229 -23.23 7.21 0.46
C TYR A 229 -23.63 5.73 0.37
N GLY A 230 -22.71 4.79 0.50
CA GLY A 230 -23.00 3.35 0.46
C GLY A 230 -23.41 2.82 -0.91
N THR A 231 -23.14 3.55 -1.98
CA THR A 231 -23.66 3.23 -3.33
C THR A 231 -22.81 2.25 -4.11
N GLN A 232 -21.58 1.94 -3.65
CA GLN A 232 -20.65 1.10 -4.36
C GLN A 232 -19.69 0.40 -3.39
N SER A 233 -19.53 -0.91 -3.55
CA SER A 233 -18.53 -1.68 -2.83
C SER A 233 -17.15 -1.61 -3.51
N VAL A 234 -16.10 -2.03 -2.80
CA VAL A 234 -14.74 -2.16 -3.37
C VAL A 234 -14.75 -3.16 -4.54
N ALA A 235 -15.46 -4.27 -4.41
CA ALA A 235 -15.56 -5.30 -5.44
C ALA A 235 -16.24 -4.79 -6.72
N ASP A 236 -17.30 -3.97 -6.57
CA ASP A 236 -17.98 -3.34 -7.70
C ASP A 236 -17.02 -2.37 -8.42
N SER A 237 -16.31 -1.53 -7.66
CA SER A 237 -15.31 -0.61 -8.23
C SER A 237 -14.26 -1.33 -9.04
N ILE A 238 -13.67 -2.39 -8.50
CA ILE A 238 -12.66 -3.20 -9.19
C ILE A 238 -13.24 -3.81 -10.48
N SER A 239 -14.48 -4.29 -10.42
CA SER A 239 -15.13 -4.94 -11.56
C SER A 239 -15.38 -4.00 -12.75
N THR A 240 -15.34 -2.67 -12.53
CA THR A 240 -15.44 -1.67 -13.62
C THR A 240 -14.11 -1.39 -14.32
N TYR A 241 -12.98 -1.86 -13.80
CA TYR A 241 -11.70 -1.61 -14.43
C TYR A 241 -11.56 -2.34 -15.75
N ASP A 242 -11.09 -1.65 -16.76
CA ASP A 242 -10.90 -2.14 -18.11
C ASP A 242 -9.49 -1.85 -18.65
N ILE A 243 -9.28 -2.15 -19.91
CA ILE A 243 -7.97 -2.00 -20.58
C ILE A 243 -7.39 -0.57 -20.55
N THR A 244 -8.22 0.46 -20.28
CA THR A 244 -7.74 1.85 -20.16
C THR A 244 -6.83 2.03 -18.93
N MET A 245 -6.95 1.14 -17.94
CA MET A 245 -6.05 1.12 -16.78
C MET A 245 -4.59 0.83 -17.14
N LEU A 246 -4.30 0.31 -18.34
CA LEU A 246 -2.92 0.20 -18.84
C LEU A 246 -2.22 1.57 -18.96
N ALA A 247 -2.97 2.66 -19.09
CA ALA A 247 -2.42 4.01 -19.06
C ALA A 247 -1.72 4.33 -17.73
N SER A 248 -2.11 3.66 -16.63
CA SER A 248 -1.48 3.82 -15.31
C SER A 248 0.02 3.50 -15.34
N VAL A 249 0.45 2.59 -16.22
CA VAL A 249 1.87 2.28 -16.41
C VAL A 249 2.66 3.55 -16.76
N ALA A 250 2.19 4.32 -17.73
CA ALA A 250 2.83 5.58 -18.08
C ALA A 250 2.65 6.64 -17.00
N VAL A 251 1.44 6.76 -16.43
CA VAL A 251 1.08 7.73 -15.38
C VAL A 251 1.99 7.59 -14.17
N TYR A 252 2.38 6.38 -13.76
CA TYR A 252 3.19 6.17 -12.56
C TYR A 252 4.68 5.93 -12.85
N LEU A 253 5.05 5.26 -13.96
CA LEU A 253 6.46 4.98 -14.24
C LEU A 253 7.21 6.19 -14.80
N ILE A 254 6.57 7.12 -15.52
CA ILE A 254 7.23 8.34 -15.99
C ILE A 254 7.67 9.21 -14.80
N PRO A 255 6.80 9.56 -13.82
CA PRO A 255 7.23 10.26 -12.62
C PRO A 255 8.27 9.49 -11.80
N THR A 256 8.16 8.15 -11.73
CA THR A 256 9.19 7.32 -11.09
C THR A 256 10.55 7.53 -11.74
N ALA A 257 10.61 7.54 -13.08
CA ALA A 257 11.86 7.80 -13.80
C ALA A 257 12.45 9.19 -13.49
N PHE A 258 11.58 10.19 -13.32
CA PHE A 258 12.00 11.52 -12.89
C PHE A 258 12.50 11.53 -11.44
N LEU A 259 11.84 10.83 -10.54
CA LEU A 259 12.27 10.69 -9.15
C LEU A 259 13.65 9.99 -9.04
N LEU A 260 13.88 8.94 -9.83
CA LEU A 260 15.10 8.12 -9.82
C LEU A 260 16.18 8.57 -10.84
N ARG A 261 16.16 9.86 -11.26
CA ARG A 261 17.20 10.41 -12.12
C ARG A 261 18.56 10.47 -11.40
N LYS A 262 19.67 10.37 -12.15
CA LYS A 262 21.05 10.29 -11.60
C LYS A 262 21.33 11.29 -10.48
N LYS A 263 20.92 12.56 -10.66
CA LYS A 263 21.14 13.65 -9.68
C LYS A 263 20.46 13.41 -8.32
N LYS A 264 19.52 12.45 -8.23
CA LYS A 264 18.69 12.23 -7.04
C LYS A 264 18.96 10.89 -6.33
N ILE A 265 19.79 10.03 -6.90
CA ILE A 265 20.18 8.75 -6.28
C ILE A 265 20.97 8.97 -4.99
N GLY A 266 21.76 10.04 -4.87
CA GLY A 266 22.45 10.37 -3.63
C GLY A 266 21.53 10.56 -2.42
N GLU A 267 20.25 10.90 -2.61
CA GLU A 267 19.28 10.97 -1.51
C GLU A 267 18.94 9.57 -0.97
N VAL A 268 18.88 8.55 -1.84
CA VAL A 268 18.70 7.14 -1.44
C VAL A 268 19.91 6.66 -0.65
N GLU A 269 21.12 6.95 -1.13
CA GLU A 269 22.37 6.64 -0.44
C GLU A 269 22.41 7.27 0.96
N LEU A 270 22.00 8.54 1.07
CA LEU A 270 21.98 9.28 2.34
C LEU A 270 21.12 8.59 3.40
N TYR A 271 19.92 8.09 3.01
CA TYR A 271 18.97 7.51 3.95
C TYR A 271 19.17 6.01 4.17
N PHE A 272 19.67 5.28 3.17
CA PHE A 272 19.71 3.82 3.18
C PHE A 272 21.12 3.22 3.00
N GLY A 273 22.14 4.01 2.69
CA GLY A 273 23.50 3.49 2.44
C GLY A 273 24.06 2.68 3.60
N ARG A 274 23.69 3.01 4.85
CA ARG A 274 24.08 2.23 6.04
C ARG A 274 23.33 0.91 6.21
N ASP A 275 22.18 0.76 5.56
CA ASP A 275 21.36 -0.45 5.62
C ASP A 275 21.81 -1.50 4.60
N VAL A 276 22.55 -1.10 3.57
CA VAL A 276 23.07 -1.95 2.50
C VAL A 276 24.44 -2.48 2.91
N PRO A 277 24.70 -3.81 2.85
CA PRO A 277 26.02 -4.37 3.09
C PRO A 277 27.06 -3.73 2.13
N SER A 278 28.25 -3.39 2.63
CA SER A 278 29.35 -2.96 1.78
C SER A 278 29.79 -4.12 0.88
N GLU A 279 30.00 -3.88 -0.41
CA GLU A 279 30.48 -4.90 -1.38
C GLU A 279 31.83 -5.53 -0.98
N ASN A 280 32.44 -5.05 0.10
CA ASN A 280 33.78 -5.45 0.59
C ASN A 280 33.75 -6.08 2.00
N ALA A 281 32.63 -6.64 2.47
CA ALA A 281 32.59 -7.32 3.76
C ALA A 281 32.47 -8.83 3.63
#